data_570eeecf0d5965821691b42567e9356c
#
_entry.id   570eeecf0d5965821691b42567e9356c
#
_cell.length_a   1.000
_cell.length_b   1.000
_cell.length_c   1.000
_cell.angle_alpha   90.00
_cell.angle_beta   90.00
_cell.angle_gamma   90.00
#
_symmetry.space_group_name_H-M   'P 1'
#
loop_
_entity.id
_entity.type
_entity.pdbx_description
1 polymer ?
#
loop_
_entity_poly.entity_id
_entity_poly.type
_entity_poly.pdbx_seq_one_letter_code
_entity_poly.pdbx_strand_id
1 'polypeptide(L)'
;MIYVLDTNALSALMKGSAAVVERLAATAPADVAIPQPVIAEIAFGIERLPRSKRRAALQARFDLISAELPRAEWTDAVSRMFGRIKATLERRGTRIEDFDAAIAAHALALDATLVTANLGHMIRVPGLRVEDWSR
;
A
#
# COMPACT_ATOMS: atom_id res chain seq x y z
N MET A 1 -0.62 -3.59 -16.72
CA MET A 1 -0.18 -2.57 -15.74
C MET A 1 -0.33 -3.13 -14.36
N ILE A 2 0.68 -2.96 -13.52
CA ILE A 2 0.67 -3.48 -12.15
C ILE A 2 0.34 -2.34 -11.19
N TYR A 3 -0.50 -2.64 -10.20
CA TYR A 3 -0.89 -1.72 -9.14
C TYR A 3 -0.40 -2.24 -7.79
N VAL A 4 0.11 -1.35 -6.97
CA VAL A 4 0.50 -1.64 -5.59
C VAL A 4 -0.43 -0.84 -4.69
N LEU A 5 -1.13 -1.51 -3.78
CA LEU A 5 -2.02 -0.84 -2.83
C LEU A 5 -1.22 -0.36 -1.62
N ASP A 6 -1.43 0.90 -1.22
CA ASP A 6 -0.92 1.37 0.07
C ASP A 6 -1.84 0.93 1.22
N THR A 7 -1.44 1.24 2.44
CA THR A 7 -2.19 0.85 3.64
C THR A 7 -3.61 1.42 3.66
N ASN A 8 -3.77 2.69 3.28
CA ASN A 8 -5.08 3.33 3.29
C ASN A 8 -6.00 2.76 2.22
N ALA A 9 -5.47 2.43 1.04
CA ALA A 9 -6.25 1.80 -0.03
C ALA A 9 -6.74 0.41 0.40
N LEU A 10 -5.86 -0.39 1.01
CA LEU A 10 -6.24 -1.71 1.53
C LEU A 10 -7.25 -1.57 2.67
N SER A 11 -7.05 -0.63 3.57
CA SER A 11 -7.99 -0.37 4.67
C SER A 11 -9.37 0.03 4.14
N ALA A 12 -9.42 0.89 3.12
CA ALA A 12 -10.67 1.29 2.48
C ALA A 12 -11.38 0.09 1.85
N LEU A 13 -10.64 -0.79 1.20
CA LEU A 13 -11.16 -2.03 0.64
C LEU A 13 -11.76 -2.93 1.73
N MET A 14 -11.06 -3.10 2.85
CA MET A 14 -11.53 -3.88 4.00
C MET A 14 -12.82 -3.31 4.59
N LYS A 15 -12.98 -2.00 4.57
CA LYS A 15 -14.17 -1.29 5.07
C LYS A 15 -15.32 -1.26 4.06
N GLY A 16 -15.12 -1.78 2.86
CA GLY A 16 -16.14 -1.86 1.83
C GLY A 16 -16.39 -0.55 1.09
N SER A 17 -15.37 0.32 0.98
CA SER A 17 -15.47 1.54 0.17
C SER A 17 -15.90 1.20 -1.25
N ALA A 18 -17.06 1.70 -1.67
CA ALA A 18 -17.65 1.38 -2.97
C ALA A 18 -16.72 1.74 -4.13
N ALA A 19 -16.08 2.92 -4.07
CA ALA A 19 -15.18 3.38 -5.12
C ALA A 19 -13.97 2.46 -5.27
N VAL A 20 -13.33 2.06 -4.16
CA VAL A 20 -12.16 1.18 -4.19
C VAL A 20 -12.55 -0.22 -4.63
N VAL A 21 -13.67 -0.75 -4.13
CA VAL A 21 -14.18 -2.06 -4.51
C VAL A 21 -14.46 -2.12 -6.01
N GLU A 22 -15.09 -1.08 -6.58
CA GLU A 22 -15.37 -1.00 -8.03
C GLU A 22 -14.09 -1.02 -8.86
N ARG A 23 -13.09 -0.22 -8.48
CA ARG A 23 -11.82 -0.16 -9.20
C ARG A 23 -11.09 -1.49 -9.12
N LEU A 24 -11.09 -2.13 -7.96
CA LEU A 24 -10.48 -3.45 -7.80
C LEU A 24 -11.19 -4.50 -8.66
N ALA A 25 -12.52 -4.49 -8.66
CA ALA A 25 -13.30 -5.42 -9.47
C ALA A 25 -13.05 -5.27 -10.98
N ALA A 26 -12.70 -4.05 -11.42
CA ALA A 26 -12.38 -3.76 -12.81
C ALA A 26 -10.93 -4.09 -13.17
N THR A 27 -10.13 -4.57 -12.23
CA THR A 27 -8.70 -4.84 -12.40
C THR A 27 -8.45 -6.34 -12.22
N ALA A 28 -7.61 -6.92 -13.08
CA ALA A 28 -7.25 -8.34 -12.93
C ALA A 28 -6.51 -8.55 -11.59
N PRO A 29 -6.91 -9.54 -10.76
CA PRO A 29 -6.25 -9.77 -9.47
C PRO A 29 -4.73 -9.97 -9.58
N ALA A 30 -4.26 -10.60 -10.65
CA ALA A 30 -2.83 -10.79 -10.89
C ALA A 30 -2.05 -9.49 -11.09
N ASP A 31 -2.75 -8.39 -11.40
CA ASP A 31 -2.15 -7.08 -11.63
C ASP A 31 -2.13 -6.20 -10.36
N VAL A 32 -2.61 -6.72 -9.24
CA VAL A 32 -2.65 -5.97 -7.96
C VAL A 32 -1.79 -6.69 -6.95
N ALA A 33 -0.87 -5.98 -6.33
CA ALA A 33 0.03 -6.56 -5.33
C ALA A 33 -0.01 -5.76 -4.02
N ILE A 34 0.11 -6.49 -2.90
CA ILE A 34 0.16 -5.89 -1.56
C ILE A 34 1.59 -6.02 -1.02
N PRO A 35 2.29 -4.91 -0.78
CA PRO A 35 3.63 -4.95 -0.21
C PRO A 35 3.62 -5.44 1.24
N GLN A 36 4.68 -6.11 1.67
CA GLN A 36 4.79 -6.57 3.07
C GLN A 36 4.68 -5.44 4.10
N PRO A 37 5.22 -4.22 3.90
CA PRO A 37 4.98 -3.13 4.84
C PRO A 37 3.51 -2.80 5.06
N VAL A 38 2.67 -2.92 4.01
CA VAL A 38 1.23 -2.71 4.13
C VAL A 38 0.61 -3.79 5.01
N ILE A 39 1.01 -5.06 4.80
CA ILE A 39 0.56 -6.17 5.64
C ILE A 39 0.91 -5.90 7.12
N ALA A 40 2.13 -5.44 7.38
CA ALA A 40 2.58 -5.12 8.73
C ALA A 40 1.75 -4.01 9.38
N GLU A 41 1.46 -2.94 8.63
CA GLU A 41 0.65 -1.82 9.15
C GLU A 41 -0.79 -2.23 9.44
N ILE A 42 -1.39 -3.03 8.57
CA ILE A 42 -2.75 -3.55 8.79
C ILE A 42 -2.76 -4.48 10.00
N ALA A 43 -1.79 -5.38 10.11
CA ALA A 43 -1.69 -6.29 11.26
C ALA A 43 -1.58 -5.51 12.58
N PHE A 44 -0.75 -4.48 12.62
CA PHE A 44 -0.64 -3.59 13.78
C PHE A 44 -1.97 -2.89 14.08
N GLY A 45 -2.62 -2.35 13.05
CA GLY A 45 -3.89 -1.64 13.20
C GLY A 45 -5.00 -2.52 13.78
N ILE A 46 -5.05 -3.79 13.39
CA ILE A 46 -6.00 -4.75 13.93
C ILE A 46 -5.61 -5.16 15.36
N GLU A 47 -4.34 -5.48 15.58
CA GLU A 47 -3.83 -5.98 16.86
C GLU A 47 -4.05 -4.98 18.00
N ARG A 48 -3.97 -3.69 17.74
CA ARG A 48 -4.18 -2.65 18.75
C ARG A 48 -5.65 -2.40 19.09
N LEU A 49 -6.60 -2.97 18.34
CA LEU A 49 -8.02 -2.84 18.66
C LEU A 49 -8.38 -3.74 19.85
N PRO A 50 -9.34 -3.31 20.69
CA PRO A 50 -9.86 -4.20 21.73
C PRO A 50 -10.49 -5.44 21.12
N ARG A 51 -10.46 -6.55 21.82
CA ARG A 51 -11.18 -7.76 21.40
C ARG A 51 -12.67 -7.43 21.28
N SER A 52 -13.23 -7.67 20.09
CA SER A 52 -14.59 -7.28 19.76
C SER A 52 -15.04 -7.98 18.49
N LYS A 53 -16.32 -7.91 18.21
CA LYS A 53 -16.87 -8.37 16.93
C LYS A 53 -16.31 -7.58 15.76
N ARG A 54 -16.08 -6.29 15.96
CA ARG A 54 -15.47 -5.40 14.94
C ARG A 54 -14.07 -5.87 14.59
N ARG A 55 -13.23 -6.13 15.58
CA ARG A 55 -11.87 -6.63 15.37
C ARG A 55 -11.89 -7.95 14.61
N ALA A 56 -12.74 -8.89 15.04
CA ALA A 56 -12.88 -10.19 14.40
C ALA A 56 -13.34 -10.06 12.94
N ALA A 57 -14.28 -9.16 12.66
CA ALA A 57 -14.77 -8.91 11.31
C ALA A 57 -13.68 -8.31 10.42
N LEU A 58 -12.89 -7.36 10.93
CA LEU A 58 -11.76 -6.78 10.17
C LEU A 58 -10.69 -7.83 9.88
N GLN A 59 -10.36 -8.66 10.86
CA GLN A 59 -9.40 -9.75 10.66
C GLN A 59 -9.87 -10.73 9.58
N ALA A 60 -11.15 -11.12 9.61
CA ALA A 60 -11.71 -12.02 8.62
C ALA A 60 -11.67 -11.44 7.21
N ARG A 61 -11.99 -10.15 7.06
CA ARG A 61 -11.92 -9.47 5.76
C ARG A 61 -10.49 -9.37 5.26
N PHE A 62 -9.56 -9.03 6.15
CA PHE A 62 -8.15 -8.97 5.80
C PHE A 62 -7.64 -10.32 5.33
N ASP A 63 -8.00 -11.40 6.02
CA ASP A 63 -7.60 -12.76 5.64
C ASP A 63 -8.13 -13.15 4.26
N LEU A 64 -9.38 -12.80 3.95
CA LEU A 64 -9.98 -13.07 2.64
C LEU A 64 -9.26 -12.31 1.52
N ILE A 65 -9.06 -11.00 1.69
CA ILE A 65 -8.40 -10.17 0.68
C ILE A 65 -6.96 -10.63 0.49
N SER A 66 -6.27 -10.92 1.58
CA SER A 66 -4.88 -11.38 1.57
C SER A 66 -4.70 -12.70 0.84
N ALA A 67 -5.70 -13.58 0.91
CA ALA A 67 -5.65 -14.88 0.22
C ALA A 67 -5.81 -14.74 -1.28
N GLU A 68 -6.46 -13.67 -1.76
CA GLU A 68 -6.78 -13.49 -3.17
C GLU A 68 -5.77 -12.64 -3.94
N LEU A 69 -5.09 -11.72 -3.27
CA LEU A 69 -4.19 -10.78 -3.93
C LEU A 69 -2.73 -11.18 -3.74
N PRO A 70 -1.91 -11.07 -4.80
CA PRO A 70 -0.47 -11.34 -4.70
C PRO A 70 0.23 -10.43 -3.70
N ARG A 71 1.36 -10.92 -3.17
CA ARG A 71 2.27 -10.12 -2.36
C ARG A 71 3.34 -9.50 -3.23
N ALA A 72 3.72 -8.25 -2.92
CA ALA A 72 4.95 -7.68 -3.42
C ALA A 72 6.04 -7.96 -2.39
N GLU A 73 7.00 -8.79 -2.75
CA GLU A 73 8.09 -9.21 -1.87
C GLU A 73 9.09 -8.07 -1.64
N TRP A 74 9.68 -8.06 -0.44
CA TRP A 74 10.76 -7.12 -0.15
C TRP A 74 12.08 -7.69 -0.66
N THR A 75 12.45 -7.32 -1.88
CA THR A 75 13.68 -7.77 -2.54
C THR A 75 14.85 -6.82 -2.27
N ASP A 76 16.05 -7.23 -2.69
CA ASP A 76 17.21 -6.32 -2.64
C ASP A 76 16.99 -5.06 -3.47
N ALA A 77 16.31 -5.19 -4.60
CA ALA A 77 15.96 -4.02 -5.43
C ALA A 77 15.08 -3.03 -4.67
N VAL A 78 14.10 -3.52 -3.90
CA VAL A 78 13.26 -2.69 -3.04
C VAL A 78 14.10 -2.01 -1.97
N SER A 79 15.01 -2.73 -1.33
CA SER A 79 15.88 -2.17 -0.29
C SER A 79 16.75 -1.03 -0.84
N ARG A 80 17.34 -1.22 -2.01
CA ARG A 80 18.15 -0.17 -2.66
C ARG A 80 17.30 1.03 -3.03
N MET A 81 16.09 0.81 -3.54
CA MET A 81 15.17 1.89 -3.89
C MET A 81 14.72 2.66 -2.64
N PHE A 82 14.43 1.95 -1.54
CA PHE A 82 14.10 2.57 -0.25
C PHE A 82 15.21 3.52 0.21
N GLY A 83 16.46 3.05 0.18
CA GLY A 83 17.61 3.88 0.57
C GLY A 83 17.75 5.12 -0.30
N ARG A 84 17.54 4.98 -1.61
CA ARG A 84 17.60 6.10 -2.56
C ARG A 84 16.49 7.12 -2.29
N ILE A 85 15.26 6.68 -2.10
CA ILE A 85 14.12 7.55 -1.80
C ILE A 85 14.37 8.31 -0.50
N LYS A 86 14.70 7.60 0.57
CA LYS A 86 14.91 8.21 1.88
C LYS A 86 16.02 9.25 1.84
N ALA A 87 17.17 8.93 1.26
CA ALA A 87 18.28 9.86 1.15
C ALA A 87 17.93 11.10 0.32
N THR A 88 17.23 10.89 -0.80
CA THR A 88 16.83 12.01 -1.68
C THR A 88 15.87 12.95 -0.97
N LEU A 89 14.87 12.44 -0.28
CA LEU A 89 13.88 13.28 0.41
C LEU A 89 14.48 13.98 1.63
N GLU A 90 15.39 13.35 2.35
CA GLU A 90 16.13 14.01 3.44
C GLU A 90 16.96 15.19 2.91
N ARG A 91 17.68 14.99 1.80
CA ARG A 91 18.48 16.08 1.19
C ARG A 91 17.62 17.25 0.74
N ARG A 92 16.38 17.00 0.33
CA ARG A 92 15.44 18.04 -0.11
C ARG A 92 14.64 18.65 1.05
N GLY A 93 14.78 18.14 2.28
CA GLY A 93 14.01 18.59 3.41
C GLY A 93 12.51 18.24 3.33
N THR A 94 12.17 17.19 2.59
CA THR A 94 10.78 16.78 2.33
C THR A 94 10.54 15.34 2.74
N ARG A 95 10.99 14.97 3.93
CA ARG A 95 10.89 13.60 4.46
C ARG A 95 9.45 13.09 4.48
N ILE A 96 9.31 11.78 4.31
CA ILE A 96 8.07 11.03 4.55
C ILE A 96 8.37 9.91 5.55
N GLU A 97 7.33 9.28 6.09
CA GLU A 97 7.48 8.17 7.01
C GLU A 97 8.19 7.00 6.34
N ASP A 98 8.95 6.22 7.12
CA ASP A 98 9.73 5.10 6.60
C ASP A 98 8.85 4.05 5.91
N PHE A 99 7.68 3.74 6.47
CA PHE A 99 6.77 2.80 5.82
C PHE A 99 6.23 3.34 4.50
N ASP A 100 5.93 4.63 4.40
CA ASP A 100 5.52 5.25 3.13
C ASP A 100 6.65 5.18 2.10
N ALA A 101 7.89 5.43 2.51
CA ALA A 101 9.06 5.29 1.64
C ALA A 101 9.24 3.84 1.17
N ALA A 102 9.02 2.87 2.07
CA ALA A 102 9.12 1.45 1.72
C ALA A 102 8.02 1.02 0.75
N ILE A 103 6.80 1.50 0.93
CA ILE A 103 5.67 1.22 0.03
C ILE A 103 5.95 1.80 -1.36
N ALA A 104 6.40 3.05 -1.41
CA ALA A 104 6.80 3.70 -2.66
C ALA A 104 7.93 2.94 -3.35
N ALA A 105 8.90 2.44 -2.58
CA ALA A 105 10.01 1.65 -3.09
C ALA A 105 9.54 0.36 -3.77
N HIS A 106 8.53 -0.31 -3.22
CA HIS A 106 7.95 -1.50 -3.85
C HIS A 106 7.33 -1.15 -5.20
N ALA A 107 6.56 -0.05 -5.27
CA ALA A 107 5.93 0.37 -6.53
C ALA A 107 6.99 0.69 -7.59
N LEU A 108 8.03 1.44 -7.24
CA LEU A 108 9.09 1.78 -8.18
C LEU A 108 9.89 0.56 -8.64
N ALA A 109 10.22 -0.35 -7.72
CA ALA A 109 10.99 -1.56 -8.05
C ALA A 109 10.22 -2.50 -8.97
N LEU A 110 8.88 -2.50 -8.89
CA LEU A 110 8.01 -3.30 -9.75
C LEU A 110 7.57 -2.57 -11.02
N ASP A 111 7.98 -1.32 -11.19
CA ASP A 111 7.46 -0.45 -12.25
C ASP A 111 5.93 -0.38 -12.22
N ALA A 112 5.37 -0.29 -11.04
CA ALA A 112 3.94 -0.30 -10.77
C ALA A 112 3.42 1.11 -10.47
N THR A 113 2.10 1.25 -10.57
CA THR A 113 1.39 2.44 -10.09
C THR A 113 0.98 2.25 -8.64
N LEU A 114 1.31 3.20 -7.78
CA LEU A 114 0.89 3.17 -6.38
C LEU A 114 -0.54 3.69 -6.25
N VAL A 115 -1.41 2.88 -5.66
CA VAL A 115 -2.78 3.28 -5.35
C VAL A 115 -2.78 3.88 -3.94
N THR A 116 -3.03 5.18 -3.85
CA THR A 116 -2.95 5.92 -2.60
C THR A 116 -3.88 7.13 -2.64
N ALA A 117 -4.48 7.48 -1.51
CA ALA A 117 -5.16 8.76 -1.33
C ALA A 117 -4.20 9.84 -0.78
N ASN A 118 -3.00 9.43 -0.36
CA ASN A 118 -2.00 10.33 0.22
C ASN A 118 -1.12 10.98 -0.86
N LEU A 119 -1.76 11.70 -1.77
CA LEU A 119 -1.07 12.29 -2.93
C LEU A 119 -0.03 13.34 -2.51
N GLY A 120 -0.32 14.11 -1.45
CA GLY A 120 0.57 15.17 -0.99
C GLY A 120 1.95 14.68 -0.53
N HIS A 121 2.03 13.51 0.08
CA HIS A 121 3.29 12.89 0.46
C HIS A 121 3.95 12.16 -0.71
N MET A 122 3.17 11.41 -1.45
CA MET A 122 3.70 10.53 -2.49
C MET A 122 4.19 11.29 -3.73
N ILE A 123 3.67 12.48 -3.99
CA ILE A 123 4.18 13.34 -5.07
C ILE A 123 5.65 13.76 -4.85
N ARG A 124 6.12 13.68 -3.60
CA ARG A 124 7.52 13.99 -3.28
C ARG A 124 8.49 12.95 -3.81
N VAL A 125 8.02 11.74 -4.09
CA VAL A 125 8.86 10.62 -4.54
C VAL A 125 9.09 10.72 -6.04
N PRO A 126 10.35 10.93 -6.50
CA PRO A 126 10.63 11.10 -7.92
C PRO A 126 10.28 9.86 -8.74
N GLY A 127 9.60 10.06 -9.85
CA GLY A 127 9.27 9.00 -10.80
C GLY A 127 8.12 8.09 -10.39
N LEU A 128 7.51 8.30 -9.23
CA LEU A 128 6.42 7.47 -8.76
C LEU A 128 5.11 7.83 -9.48
N ARG A 129 4.47 6.84 -10.09
CA ARG A 129 3.11 6.98 -10.63
C ARG A 129 2.11 6.67 -9.54
N VAL A 130 1.10 7.52 -9.38
CA VAL A 130 0.07 7.37 -8.34
C VAL A 130 -1.33 7.47 -8.94
N GLU A 131 -2.26 6.73 -8.35
CA GLU A 131 -3.69 6.82 -8.63
C GLU A 131 -4.46 6.82 -7.32
N ASP A 132 -5.51 7.61 -7.25
CA ASP A 132 -6.42 7.63 -6.11
C ASP A 132 -7.72 6.93 -6.50
N TRP A 133 -7.94 5.74 -5.92
CA TRP A 133 -9.13 4.93 -6.20
C TRP A 133 -10.35 5.30 -5.33
N SER A 134 -10.18 6.25 -4.42
CA SER A 134 -11.29 6.70 -3.55
C SER A 134 -12.19 7.71 -4.24
N ARG A 135 -11.85 8.08 -5.45
CA ARG A 135 -12.60 9.08 -6.23
C ARG A 135 -13.10 8.52 -7.55
#